data_8788e41767f5e9ae6d01a3cb2ae5a61c
#
_entry.id   8788e41767f5e9ae6d01a3cb2ae5a61c
#
_cell.length_a   1.000
_cell.length_b   1.000
_cell.length_c   1.000
_cell.angle_alpha   90.00
_cell.angle_beta   90.00
_cell.angle_gamma   90.00
#
_symmetry.space_group_name_H-M   'P 1'
#
loop_
_entity.id
_entity.type
_entity.pdbx_description
1 polymer ?
#
loop_
_entity_poly.entity_id
_entity_poly.type
_entity_poly.pdbx_seq_one_letter_code
_entity_poly.pdbx_strand_id
1 'polypeptide(L)'
;MANSFKQMTKAGVIKRTDTGMFISLDDIHVREGFNIREDDERTRLANDDLFDYLMNGGVVPPIEVVPRDEGGVYIVEGHRRHLAYQRCRDAGKPANRIHIMPFYGNDLKQKARIFTSASQLSLSPIDQINGIRDFAPFNLTPAEIAKEIHKSVAWVEKLIALSNANHDVQKAVKAGEVSVDVAIDRVKEFGEKAGEVLQKDKASAAAKGKKKVTRSVIAPEISVKKARRLVELISLAGISDTGVISLEGLVHAEVVEIIDEHKAIAAQRTGEQK
;
A
#
# COMPACT_ATOMS: atom_id res chain seq x y z
N MET A 1 -0.89 40.05 -3.72
CA MET A 1 -0.89 39.40 -5.05
C MET A 1 -0.43 37.97 -4.80
N ALA A 2 -1.13 36.96 -5.35
CA ALA A 2 -0.75 35.57 -5.19
C ALA A 2 0.66 35.32 -5.75
N ASN A 3 1.51 34.64 -4.99
CA ASN A 3 2.86 34.28 -5.39
C ASN A 3 2.83 33.34 -6.61
N SER A 4 3.73 33.51 -7.57
CA SER A 4 3.81 32.66 -8.76
C SER A 4 5.24 32.33 -9.14
N PHE A 5 5.46 31.24 -9.86
CA PHE A 5 6.80 30.86 -10.36
C PHE A 5 7.44 31.99 -11.17
N LYS A 6 6.67 32.72 -11.98
CA LYS A 6 7.15 33.87 -12.77
C LYS A 6 7.63 35.02 -11.87
N GLN A 7 6.87 35.34 -10.81
CA GLN A 7 7.23 36.38 -9.85
C GLN A 7 8.51 35.99 -9.05
N MET A 8 8.56 34.74 -8.57
CA MET A 8 9.72 34.21 -7.85
C MET A 8 10.98 34.18 -8.72
N THR A 9 10.86 33.86 -10.01
CA THR A 9 11.98 33.91 -10.95
C THR A 9 12.46 35.37 -11.15
N LYS A 10 11.53 36.32 -11.30
CA LYS A 10 11.86 37.72 -11.43
C LYS A 10 12.53 38.32 -10.16
N ALA A 11 12.09 37.85 -9.00
CA ALA A 11 12.67 38.26 -7.70
C ALA A 11 13.98 37.54 -7.35
N GLY A 12 14.47 36.60 -8.18
CA GLY A 12 15.71 35.87 -7.94
C GLY A 12 15.63 34.74 -6.91
N VAL A 13 14.44 34.48 -6.33
CA VAL A 13 14.16 33.34 -5.42
C VAL A 13 14.37 32.02 -6.16
N ILE A 14 13.80 31.92 -7.36
CA ILE A 14 14.03 30.79 -8.26
C ILE A 14 15.03 31.17 -9.33
N LYS A 15 16.11 30.39 -9.45
CA LYS A 15 17.05 30.48 -10.56
C LYS A 15 16.65 29.52 -11.66
N ARG A 16 16.38 30.04 -12.85
CA ARG A 16 16.11 29.23 -14.04
C ARG A 16 17.39 29.15 -14.89
N THR A 17 17.70 27.92 -15.31
CA THR A 17 18.81 27.61 -16.21
C THR A 17 18.27 26.77 -17.38
N ASP A 18 19.12 26.46 -18.36
CA ASP A 18 18.78 25.54 -19.45
C ASP A 18 18.47 24.12 -18.97
N THR A 19 18.98 23.76 -17.78
CA THR A 19 18.81 22.43 -17.18
C THR A 19 17.65 22.33 -16.19
N GLY A 20 17.01 23.45 -15.82
CA GLY A 20 15.87 23.41 -14.91
C GLY A 20 15.66 24.63 -14.03
N MET A 21 14.85 24.46 -13.01
CA MET A 21 14.55 25.48 -12.02
C MET A 21 15.15 25.07 -10.67
N PHE A 22 15.80 26.02 -10.01
CA PHE A 22 16.52 25.81 -8.76
C PHE A 22 16.09 26.84 -7.72
N ILE A 23 15.88 26.39 -6.48
CA ILE A 23 15.46 27.23 -5.35
C ILE A 23 16.32 26.91 -4.13
N SER A 24 16.43 27.86 -3.19
CA SER A 24 17.05 27.58 -1.89
C SER A 24 16.28 26.51 -1.13
N LEU A 25 17.01 25.67 -0.39
CA LEU A 25 16.37 24.69 0.48
C LEU A 25 15.45 25.34 1.53
N ASP A 26 15.79 26.55 1.97
CA ASP A 26 15.03 27.31 2.97
C ASP A 26 13.69 27.87 2.43
N ASP A 27 13.57 28.00 1.11
CA ASP A 27 12.35 28.45 0.44
C ASP A 27 11.41 27.27 0.07
N ILE A 28 11.78 26.03 0.44
CA ILE A 28 10.96 24.83 0.22
C ILE A 28 10.26 24.45 1.52
N HIS A 29 8.93 24.47 1.50
CA HIS A 29 8.11 24.23 2.68
C HIS A 29 7.29 22.95 2.55
N VAL A 30 7.04 22.30 3.68
CA VAL A 30 6.14 21.16 3.81
C VAL A 30 4.80 21.68 4.31
N ARG A 31 3.70 21.30 3.63
CA ARG A 31 2.34 21.58 4.10
C ARG A 31 2.00 20.58 5.20
N GLU A 32 1.57 21.07 6.35
CA GLU A 32 1.15 20.22 7.46
C GLU A 32 0.05 19.24 7.04
N GLY A 33 0.15 17.98 7.46
CA GLY A 33 -0.79 16.92 7.13
C GLY A 33 -0.83 16.49 5.65
N PHE A 34 0.03 17.06 4.80
CA PHE A 34 0.04 16.69 3.38
C PHE A 34 0.78 15.39 3.10
N ASN A 35 1.87 15.11 3.84
CA ASN A 35 2.60 13.85 3.73
C ASN A 35 1.86 12.75 4.50
N ILE A 36 1.34 11.77 3.79
CA ILE A 36 0.56 10.65 4.36
C ILE A 36 1.42 9.52 4.92
N ARG A 37 2.74 9.54 4.69
CA ARG A 37 3.64 8.47 5.15
C ARG A 37 3.84 8.56 6.65
N GLU A 38 3.71 7.41 7.29
CA GLU A 38 4.07 7.27 8.70
C GLU A 38 5.60 7.15 8.87
N ASP A 39 6.07 7.58 10.03
CA ASP A 39 7.46 7.41 10.45
C ASP A 39 7.68 6.00 11.04
N ASP A 40 7.60 4.98 10.19
CA ASP A 40 7.88 3.59 10.55
C ASP A 40 9.35 3.22 10.26
N GLU A 41 9.79 2.06 10.76
CA GLU A 41 11.16 1.56 10.57
C GLU A 41 11.54 1.45 9.09
N ARG A 42 10.61 0.97 8.25
CA ARG A 42 10.81 0.85 6.80
C ARG A 42 11.05 2.21 6.14
N THR A 43 10.27 3.22 6.54
CA THR A 43 10.41 4.59 6.04
C THR A 43 11.73 5.20 6.51
N ARG A 44 12.13 4.97 7.76
CA ARG A 44 13.41 5.45 8.30
C ARG A 44 14.61 4.85 7.57
N LEU A 45 14.65 3.52 7.43
CA LEU A 45 15.71 2.84 6.67
C LEU A 45 15.82 3.36 5.24
N ALA A 46 14.69 3.48 4.53
CA ALA A 46 14.69 4.02 3.18
C ALA A 46 15.09 5.51 3.11
N ASN A 47 14.90 6.28 4.18
CA ASN A 47 15.38 7.66 4.28
C ASN A 47 16.89 7.70 4.56
N ASP A 48 17.42 6.76 5.34
CA ASP A 48 18.84 6.60 5.59
C ASP A 48 19.59 6.22 4.29
N ASP A 49 19.08 5.24 3.55
CA ASP A 49 19.63 4.86 2.24
C ASP A 49 19.65 6.04 1.26
N LEU A 50 18.61 6.86 1.25
CA LEU A 50 18.52 8.03 0.37
C LEU A 50 19.51 9.13 0.80
N PHE A 51 19.68 9.33 2.11
CA PHE A 51 20.67 10.25 2.65
C PHE A 51 22.09 9.82 2.26
N ASP A 52 22.44 8.55 2.47
CA ASP A 52 23.74 8.01 2.10
C ASP A 52 24.00 8.10 0.60
N TYR A 53 22.98 7.79 -0.21
CA TYR A 53 23.07 7.95 -1.67
C TYR A 53 23.41 9.39 -2.08
N LEU A 54 22.74 10.39 -1.49
CA LEU A 54 23.00 11.80 -1.74
C LEU A 54 24.37 12.24 -1.21
N MET A 55 24.77 11.76 -0.01
CA MET A 55 26.10 12.06 0.56
C MET A 55 27.22 11.58 -0.35
N ASN A 56 27.03 10.45 -1.03
CA ASN A 56 27.99 9.89 -1.98
C ASN A 56 27.89 10.49 -3.41
N GLY A 57 27.17 11.61 -3.59
CA GLY A 57 27.08 12.29 -4.88
C GLY A 57 25.98 11.78 -5.81
N GLY A 58 25.06 10.95 -5.29
CA GLY A 58 23.91 10.45 -6.04
C GLY A 58 23.02 11.58 -6.55
N VAL A 59 22.38 11.35 -7.69
CA VAL A 59 21.46 12.31 -8.33
C VAL A 59 20.04 11.78 -8.22
N VAL A 60 19.12 12.65 -7.82
CA VAL A 60 17.69 12.32 -7.67
C VAL A 60 16.83 13.21 -8.57
N PRO A 61 15.63 12.75 -8.95
CA PRO A 61 14.68 13.57 -9.69
C PRO A 61 14.33 14.88 -8.97
N PRO A 62 13.90 15.94 -9.69
CA PRO A 62 13.51 17.20 -9.09
C PRO A 62 12.33 17.02 -8.13
N ILE A 63 12.23 17.91 -7.13
CA ILE A 63 11.08 17.99 -6.22
C ILE A 63 9.93 18.68 -6.97
N GLU A 64 8.74 18.08 -6.97
CA GLU A 64 7.54 18.69 -7.56
C GLU A 64 6.91 19.66 -6.56
N VAL A 65 6.65 20.89 -7.00
CA VAL A 65 6.24 21.98 -6.11
C VAL A 65 5.13 22.84 -6.68
N VAL A 66 4.40 23.52 -5.79
CA VAL A 66 3.44 24.58 -6.12
C VAL A 66 3.86 25.87 -5.40
N PRO A 67 3.50 27.06 -5.92
CA PRO A 67 3.76 28.32 -5.23
C PRO A 67 3.06 28.36 -3.86
N ARG A 68 3.72 29.01 -2.88
CA ARG A 68 3.18 29.34 -1.56
C ARG A 68 2.90 30.83 -1.53
N ASP A 69 1.72 31.25 -1.05
CA ASP A 69 1.30 32.67 -1.10
C ASP A 69 2.21 33.58 -0.26
N GLU A 70 2.74 33.08 0.85
CA GLU A 70 3.65 33.82 1.74
C GLU A 70 5.11 33.85 1.26
N GLY A 71 5.37 33.29 0.09
CA GLY A 71 6.70 33.16 -0.49
C GLY A 71 7.25 31.72 -0.46
N GLY A 72 8.18 31.43 -1.36
CA GLY A 72 8.70 30.09 -1.54
C GLY A 72 7.67 29.13 -2.17
N VAL A 73 7.86 27.83 -1.96
CA VAL A 73 7.05 26.77 -2.57
C VAL A 73 6.64 25.72 -1.56
N TYR A 74 5.50 25.06 -1.80
CA TYR A 74 5.09 23.83 -1.10
C TYR A 74 5.44 22.60 -1.93
N ILE A 75 5.89 21.55 -1.25
CA ILE A 75 6.15 20.24 -1.86
C ILE A 75 4.83 19.56 -2.18
N VAL A 76 4.70 19.05 -3.39
CA VAL A 76 3.65 18.11 -3.81
C VAL A 76 4.19 16.69 -3.82
N GLU A 77 5.42 16.50 -4.38
CA GLU A 77 6.08 15.21 -4.41
C GLU A 77 7.59 15.40 -4.18
N GLY A 78 8.17 14.50 -3.39
CA GLY A 78 9.62 14.56 -3.06
C GLY A 78 9.91 14.89 -1.60
N HIS A 79 8.97 14.71 -0.67
CA HIS A 79 9.16 14.95 0.77
C HIS A 79 10.39 14.23 1.33
N ARG A 80 10.63 12.99 0.94
CA ARG A 80 11.81 12.22 1.35
C ARG A 80 13.11 12.84 0.81
N ARG A 81 13.09 13.31 -0.45
CA ARG A 81 14.25 14.00 -1.07
C ARG A 81 14.56 15.30 -0.36
N HIS A 82 13.54 16.08 -0.02
CA HIS A 82 13.70 17.29 0.77
C HIS A 82 14.33 17.01 2.14
N LEU A 83 13.80 16.03 2.87
CA LEU A 83 14.37 15.59 4.16
C LEU A 83 15.84 15.16 4.01
N ALA A 84 16.16 14.39 2.98
CA ALA A 84 17.53 13.95 2.72
C ALA A 84 18.47 15.13 2.41
N TYR A 85 18.02 16.13 1.66
CA TYR A 85 18.81 17.35 1.43
C TYR A 85 19.03 18.15 2.71
N GLN A 86 18.04 18.27 3.58
CA GLN A 86 18.21 18.91 4.90
C GLN A 86 19.26 18.17 5.73
N ARG A 87 19.17 16.85 5.83
CA ARG A 87 20.16 16.01 6.54
C ARG A 87 21.56 16.14 5.93
N CYS A 88 21.70 16.18 4.60
CA CYS A 88 22.99 16.40 3.93
C CYS A 88 23.59 17.76 4.31
N ARG A 89 22.79 18.81 4.34
CA ARG A 89 23.23 20.15 4.76
C ARG A 89 23.69 20.15 6.22
N ASP A 90 22.92 19.54 7.09
CA ASP A 90 23.23 19.43 8.53
C ASP A 90 24.51 18.61 8.78
N ALA A 91 24.81 17.65 7.89
CA ALA A 91 26.05 16.86 7.87
C ALA A 91 27.22 17.60 7.17
N GLY A 92 27.06 18.88 6.81
CA GLY A 92 28.11 19.70 6.23
C GLY A 92 28.27 19.62 4.71
N LYS A 93 27.43 18.90 4.00
CA LYS A 93 27.39 18.85 2.53
C LYS A 93 26.60 20.05 1.98
N PRO A 94 27.15 20.94 1.15
CA PRO A 94 26.40 22.05 0.60
C PRO A 94 25.17 21.62 -0.19
N ALA A 95 24.00 22.10 0.20
CA ALA A 95 22.72 21.88 -0.47
C ALA A 95 22.03 23.24 -0.72
N ASN A 96 22.77 24.17 -1.36
CA ASN A 96 22.35 25.56 -1.45
C ASN A 96 21.17 25.78 -2.42
N ARG A 97 21.10 25.01 -3.50
CA ARG A 97 20.02 25.12 -4.48
C ARG A 97 19.56 23.74 -4.92
N ILE A 98 18.27 23.52 -4.75
CA ILE A 98 17.61 22.25 -5.03
C ILE A 98 16.87 22.35 -6.35
N HIS A 99 17.01 21.31 -7.17
CA HIS A 99 16.28 21.19 -8.42
C HIS A 99 14.80 20.94 -8.14
N ILE A 100 13.95 21.79 -8.69
CA ILE A 100 12.49 21.71 -8.55
C ILE A 100 11.82 21.66 -9.91
N MET A 101 10.62 21.12 -9.94
CA MET A 101 9.73 21.09 -11.09
C MET A 101 8.34 21.61 -10.69
N PRO A 102 7.77 22.56 -11.45
CA PRO A 102 6.41 23.02 -11.20
C PRO A 102 5.40 21.88 -11.35
N PHE A 103 4.53 21.73 -10.36
CA PHE A 103 3.36 20.86 -10.48
C PHE A 103 2.18 21.71 -10.96
N TYR A 104 1.47 21.20 -11.98
CA TYR A 104 0.27 21.84 -12.54
C TYR A 104 -0.96 21.01 -12.24
N GLY A 105 -1.76 21.43 -11.28
CA GLY A 105 -2.99 20.75 -10.89
C GLY A 105 -3.63 21.41 -9.68
N ASN A 106 -4.93 21.18 -9.53
CA ASN A 106 -5.67 21.59 -8.34
C ASN A 106 -5.33 20.70 -7.13
N ASP A 107 -5.91 21.00 -5.96
CA ASP A 107 -5.65 20.27 -4.73
C ASP A 107 -5.97 18.78 -4.84
N LEU A 108 -7.04 18.42 -5.56
CA LEU A 108 -7.38 17.01 -5.84
C LEU A 108 -6.23 16.28 -6.55
N LYS A 109 -5.68 16.88 -7.61
CA LYS A 109 -4.56 16.31 -8.36
C LYS A 109 -3.27 16.25 -7.54
N GLN A 110 -3.04 17.22 -6.65
CA GLN A 110 -1.91 17.19 -5.73
C GLN A 110 -2.03 15.98 -4.77
N LYS A 111 -3.21 15.71 -4.20
CA LYS A 111 -3.45 14.54 -3.35
C LYS A 111 -3.31 13.22 -4.14
N ALA A 112 -3.87 13.15 -5.34
CA ALA A 112 -3.75 11.99 -6.22
C ALA A 112 -2.28 11.70 -6.59
N ARG A 113 -1.44 12.74 -6.71
CA ARG A 113 -0.01 12.61 -7.04
C ARG A 113 0.75 11.72 -6.05
N ILE A 114 0.39 11.75 -4.78
CA ILE A 114 1.02 10.93 -3.73
C ILE A 114 0.87 9.43 -4.03
N PHE A 115 -0.29 9.00 -4.50
CA PHE A 115 -0.54 7.61 -4.88
C PHE A 115 0.17 7.20 -6.16
N THR A 116 0.26 8.12 -7.13
CA THR A 116 0.82 7.83 -8.45
C THR A 116 2.35 7.90 -8.50
N SER A 117 2.98 8.60 -7.55
CA SER A 117 4.44 8.79 -7.50
C SER A 117 5.19 7.77 -6.64
N ALA A 118 4.49 6.91 -5.90
CA ALA A 118 5.08 5.98 -4.94
C ALA A 118 5.80 4.78 -5.61
N SER A 119 6.70 5.05 -6.57
CA SER A 119 7.39 4.02 -7.36
C SER A 119 8.61 3.42 -6.67
N GLN A 120 9.43 4.23 -5.97
CA GLN A 120 10.64 3.76 -5.31
C GLN A 120 10.37 3.16 -3.93
N LEU A 121 9.52 3.80 -3.13
CA LEU A 121 9.02 3.27 -1.87
C LEU A 121 7.50 3.26 -1.94
N SER A 122 6.91 2.08 -2.13
CA SER A 122 5.45 1.94 -2.18
C SER A 122 4.82 2.42 -0.87
N LEU A 123 3.59 2.92 -0.93
CA LEU A 123 2.83 3.27 0.27
C LEU A 123 2.53 2.01 1.08
N SER A 124 2.69 2.07 2.39
CA SER A 124 2.23 1.02 3.29
C SER A 124 0.69 0.95 3.29
N PRO A 125 0.07 -0.15 3.73
CA PRO A 125 -1.39 -0.21 3.84
C PRO A 125 -1.98 0.93 4.68
N ILE A 126 -1.30 1.34 5.76
CA ILE A 126 -1.77 2.43 6.61
C ILE A 126 -1.60 3.80 5.93
N ASP A 127 -0.51 4.02 5.20
CA ASP A 127 -0.34 5.24 4.39
C ASP A 127 -1.47 5.35 3.36
N GLN A 128 -1.85 4.22 2.72
CA GLN A 128 -2.95 4.17 1.76
C GLN A 128 -4.29 4.51 2.42
N ILE A 129 -4.55 3.98 3.63
CA ILE A 129 -5.73 4.29 4.43
C ILE A 129 -5.76 5.79 4.79
N ASN A 130 -4.65 6.35 5.23
CA ASN A 130 -4.55 7.76 5.56
C ASN A 130 -4.78 8.63 4.31
N GLY A 131 -4.14 8.27 3.20
CA GLY A 131 -4.28 9.01 1.95
C GLY A 131 -5.69 8.96 1.35
N ILE A 132 -6.44 7.84 1.49
CA ILE A 132 -7.80 7.77 0.96
C ILE A 132 -8.76 8.71 1.72
N ARG A 133 -8.52 8.97 3.00
CA ARG A 133 -9.30 9.91 3.80
C ARG A 133 -9.17 11.35 3.29
N ASP A 134 -8.04 11.69 2.70
CA ASP A 134 -7.76 13.01 2.15
C ASP A 134 -8.66 13.36 0.94
N PHE A 135 -9.36 12.37 0.37
CA PHE A 135 -10.34 12.60 -0.70
C PHE A 135 -11.75 12.92 -0.19
N ALA A 136 -12.03 12.73 1.11
CA ALA A 136 -13.36 12.99 1.68
C ALA A 136 -13.87 14.42 1.43
N PRO A 137 -13.05 15.49 1.55
CA PRO A 137 -13.53 16.87 1.30
C PRO A 137 -13.98 17.14 -0.14
N PHE A 138 -13.56 16.30 -1.10
CA PHE A 138 -13.89 16.49 -2.52
C PHE A 138 -15.21 15.86 -2.93
N ASN A 139 -15.91 15.14 -2.03
CA ASN A 139 -17.19 14.47 -2.27
C ASN A 139 -17.23 13.59 -3.54
N LEU A 140 -16.13 12.91 -3.82
CA LEU A 140 -15.98 12.04 -4.98
C LEU A 140 -16.53 10.64 -4.71
N THR A 141 -17.10 10.03 -5.74
CA THR A 141 -17.43 8.60 -5.74
C THR A 141 -16.15 7.72 -5.78
N PRO A 142 -16.20 6.46 -5.32
CA PRO A 142 -15.06 5.55 -5.43
C PRO A 142 -14.53 5.40 -6.86
N ALA A 143 -15.40 5.49 -7.86
CA ALA A 143 -15.02 5.42 -9.28
C ALA A 143 -14.22 6.65 -9.73
N GLU A 144 -14.62 7.85 -9.29
CA GLU A 144 -13.88 9.08 -9.58
C GLU A 144 -12.53 9.11 -8.89
N ILE A 145 -12.45 8.70 -7.62
CA ILE A 145 -11.18 8.56 -6.90
C ILE A 145 -10.27 7.56 -7.64
N ALA A 146 -10.80 6.40 -8.02
CA ALA A 146 -10.06 5.36 -8.72
C ALA A 146 -9.44 5.87 -10.03
N LYS A 147 -10.18 6.71 -10.77
CA LYS A 147 -9.71 7.36 -11.98
C LYS A 147 -8.54 8.32 -11.70
N GLU A 148 -8.66 9.15 -10.67
CA GLU A 148 -7.62 10.14 -10.33
C GLU A 148 -6.31 9.49 -9.87
N ILE A 149 -6.38 8.39 -9.10
CA ILE A 149 -5.19 7.72 -8.56
C ILE A 149 -4.73 6.52 -9.41
N HIS A 150 -5.34 6.27 -10.57
CA HIS A 150 -5.04 5.17 -11.48
C HIS A 150 -5.07 3.78 -10.82
N LYS A 151 -6.14 3.53 -10.02
CA LYS A 151 -6.38 2.24 -9.36
C LYS A 151 -7.75 1.68 -9.76
N SER A 152 -8.02 0.40 -9.43
CA SER A 152 -9.36 -0.17 -9.65
C SER A 152 -10.36 0.37 -8.62
N VAL A 153 -11.63 0.44 -9.00
CA VAL A 153 -12.73 0.85 -8.10
C VAL A 153 -12.77 -0.07 -6.88
N ALA A 154 -12.68 -1.38 -7.09
CA ALA A 154 -12.66 -2.36 -6.01
C ALA A 154 -11.51 -2.14 -5.01
N TRP A 155 -10.35 -1.66 -5.47
CA TRP A 155 -9.24 -1.32 -4.60
C TRP A 155 -9.57 -0.09 -3.73
N VAL A 156 -10.18 0.95 -4.31
CA VAL A 156 -10.60 2.15 -3.58
C VAL A 156 -11.67 1.82 -2.55
N GLU A 157 -12.69 1.04 -2.93
CA GLU A 157 -13.75 0.58 -2.02
C GLU A 157 -13.20 -0.19 -0.83
N LYS A 158 -12.20 -1.07 -1.06
CA LYS A 158 -11.49 -1.79 -0.01
C LYS A 158 -10.81 -0.83 0.99
N LEU A 159 -10.13 0.19 0.50
CA LEU A 159 -9.46 1.17 1.36
C LEU A 159 -10.46 2.04 2.13
N ILE A 160 -11.55 2.46 1.51
CA ILE A 160 -12.63 3.21 2.17
C ILE A 160 -13.22 2.36 3.30
N ALA A 161 -13.54 1.09 3.03
CA ALA A 161 -14.06 0.19 4.07
C ALA A 161 -13.07 0.06 5.24
N LEU A 162 -11.77 -0.06 4.96
CA LEU A 162 -10.75 -0.19 5.99
C LEU A 162 -10.49 1.14 6.72
N SER A 163 -10.63 2.29 6.05
CA SER A 163 -10.50 3.61 6.67
C SER A 163 -11.61 3.89 7.68
N ASN A 164 -12.79 3.29 7.48
CA ASN A 164 -13.94 3.38 8.37
C ASN A 164 -13.98 2.27 9.43
N ALA A 165 -13.07 1.31 9.37
CA ALA A 165 -12.99 0.23 10.34
C ALA A 165 -12.51 0.71 11.71
N ASN A 166 -12.83 -0.05 12.77
CA ASN A 166 -12.39 0.23 14.12
C ASN A 166 -10.86 0.32 14.22
N HIS A 167 -10.39 1.11 15.16
CA HIS A 167 -8.96 1.33 15.41
C HIS A 167 -8.16 0.03 15.59
N ASP A 168 -8.73 -0.96 16.27
CA ASP A 168 -8.09 -2.26 16.51
C ASP A 168 -7.81 -3.03 15.21
N VAL A 169 -8.73 -2.97 14.25
CA VAL A 169 -8.56 -3.57 12.92
C VAL A 169 -7.42 -2.88 12.16
N GLN A 170 -7.42 -1.54 12.16
CA GLN A 170 -6.36 -0.76 11.51
C GLN A 170 -5.00 -1.02 12.15
N LYS A 171 -4.95 -1.10 13.50
CA LYS A 171 -3.74 -1.41 14.25
C LYS A 171 -3.18 -2.79 13.90
N ALA A 172 -4.02 -3.81 13.79
CA ALA A 172 -3.60 -5.16 13.40
C ALA A 172 -3.03 -5.22 11.97
N VAL A 173 -3.62 -4.45 11.03
CA VAL A 173 -3.09 -4.31 9.67
C VAL A 173 -1.77 -3.55 9.67
N LYS A 174 -1.64 -2.48 10.43
CA LYS A 174 -0.41 -1.69 10.59
C LYS A 174 0.74 -2.53 11.14
N ALA A 175 0.47 -3.33 12.16
CA ALA A 175 1.45 -4.26 12.75
C ALA A 175 1.82 -5.43 11.82
N GLY A 176 1.16 -5.56 10.66
CA GLY A 176 1.39 -6.68 9.74
C GLY A 176 0.86 -8.03 10.23
N GLU A 177 0.14 -8.05 11.34
CA GLU A 177 -0.41 -9.25 11.97
C GLU A 177 -1.57 -9.85 11.18
N VAL A 178 -2.30 -9.00 10.45
CA VAL A 178 -3.45 -9.38 9.61
C VAL A 178 -3.25 -8.87 8.21
N SER A 179 -3.62 -9.67 7.19
CA SER A 179 -3.61 -9.19 5.82
C SER A 179 -4.78 -8.23 5.56
N VAL A 180 -4.58 -7.27 4.66
CA VAL A 180 -5.61 -6.29 4.26
C VAL A 180 -6.92 -6.98 3.84
N ASP A 181 -6.82 -8.03 3.01
CA ASP A 181 -8.01 -8.74 2.52
C ASP A 181 -8.79 -9.42 3.65
N VAL A 182 -8.11 -10.05 4.62
CA VAL A 182 -8.76 -10.65 5.79
C VAL A 182 -9.41 -9.59 6.66
N ALA A 183 -8.74 -8.49 6.91
CA ALA A 183 -9.30 -7.39 7.70
C ALA A 183 -10.60 -6.86 7.07
N ILE A 184 -10.62 -6.68 5.74
CA ILE A 184 -11.79 -6.23 5.01
C ILE A 184 -12.93 -7.27 5.05
N ASP A 185 -12.61 -8.55 4.85
CA ASP A 185 -13.61 -9.63 4.93
C ASP A 185 -14.26 -9.64 6.32
N ARG A 186 -13.48 -9.52 7.39
CA ARG A 186 -13.99 -9.45 8.77
C ARG A 186 -14.82 -8.20 9.06
N VAL A 187 -14.39 -7.04 8.54
CA VAL A 187 -15.18 -5.79 8.67
C VAL A 187 -16.52 -5.91 7.95
N LYS A 188 -16.56 -6.49 6.75
CA LYS A 188 -17.80 -6.71 5.99
C LYS A 188 -18.74 -7.71 6.68
N GLU A 189 -18.18 -8.76 7.27
CA GLU A 189 -18.96 -9.86 7.87
C GLU A 189 -19.47 -9.52 9.28
N PHE A 190 -18.63 -8.86 10.10
CA PHE A 190 -18.88 -8.66 11.53
C PHE A 190 -19.03 -7.18 11.96
N GLY A 191 -18.82 -6.23 11.06
CA GLY A 191 -18.95 -4.80 11.35
C GLY A 191 -18.07 -4.38 12.54
N GLU A 192 -18.70 -3.81 13.56
CA GLU A 192 -18.01 -3.33 14.77
C GLU A 192 -17.31 -4.45 15.59
N LYS A 193 -17.77 -5.69 15.47
CA LYS A 193 -17.17 -6.85 16.15
C LYS A 193 -15.95 -7.41 15.44
N ALA A 194 -15.57 -6.87 14.28
CA ALA A 194 -14.44 -7.35 13.49
C ALA A 194 -13.13 -7.42 14.29
N GLY A 195 -12.89 -6.46 15.19
CA GLY A 195 -11.71 -6.44 16.06
C GLY A 195 -11.62 -7.67 16.98
N GLU A 196 -12.73 -8.05 17.62
CA GLU A 196 -12.80 -9.23 18.50
C GLU A 196 -12.57 -10.53 17.72
N VAL A 197 -13.16 -10.63 16.52
CA VAL A 197 -12.99 -11.80 15.64
C VAL A 197 -11.53 -11.91 15.18
N LEU A 198 -10.91 -10.80 14.81
CA LEU A 198 -9.49 -10.79 14.42
C LEU A 198 -8.56 -11.20 15.56
N GLN A 199 -8.89 -10.91 16.83
CA GLN A 199 -8.11 -11.41 17.96
C GLN A 199 -8.17 -12.95 18.06
N LYS A 200 -9.34 -13.56 17.83
CA LYS A 200 -9.51 -15.03 17.77
C LYS A 200 -8.74 -15.62 16.59
N ASP A 201 -8.84 -14.98 15.42
CA ASP A 201 -8.09 -15.39 14.22
C ASP A 201 -6.57 -15.34 14.46
N LYS A 202 -6.07 -14.32 15.18
CA LYS A 202 -4.65 -14.21 15.57
C LYS A 202 -4.23 -15.33 16.51
N ALA A 203 -5.03 -15.65 17.51
CA ALA A 203 -4.77 -16.76 18.43
C ALA A 203 -4.71 -18.09 17.67
N SER A 204 -5.66 -18.33 16.75
CA SER A 204 -5.67 -19.51 15.87
C SER A 204 -4.44 -19.58 14.96
N ALA A 205 -4.03 -18.45 14.37
CA ALA A 205 -2.83 -18.36 13.55
C ALA A 205 -1.57 -18.71 14.35
N ALA A 206 -1.45 -18.14 15.57
CA ALA A 206 -0.33 -18.41 16.47
C ALA A 206 -0.25 -19.88 16.87
N ALA A 207 -1.39 -20.53 17.17
CA ALA A 207 -1.45 -21.96 17.45
C ALA A 207 -0.97 -22.83 16.28
N LYS A 208 -1.14 -22.34 15.04
CA LYS A 208 -0.61 -22.96 13.80
C LYS A 208 0.83 -22.53 13.46
N GLY A 209 1.52 -21.82 14.35
CA GLY A 209 2.89 -21.31 14.12
C GLY A 209 3.00 -20.21 13.07
N LYS A 210 1.91 -19.54 12.73
CA LYS A 210 1.88 -18.46 11.72
C LYS A 210 1.93 -17.10 12.40
N LYS A 211 2.81 -16.23 11.92
CA LYS A 211 2.97 -14.85 12.43
C LYS A 211 1.91 -13.88 11.90
N LYS A 212 1.24 -14.26 10.80
CA LYS A 212 0.28 -13.38 10.10
C LYS A 212 -1.01 -14.14 9.79
N VAL A 213 -2.13 -13.49 10.06
CA VAL A 213 -3.45 -13.98 9.67
C VAL A 213 -3.66 -13.67 8.18
N THR A 214 -3.77 -14.71 7.38
CA THR A 214 -4.07 -14.65 5.96
C THR A 214 -5.31 -15.47 5.65
N ARG A 215 -5.92 -15.29 4.47
CA ARG A 215 -7.10 -16.06 4.07
C ARG A 215 -6.85 -17.58 4.14
N SER A 216 -5.67 -18.04 3.77
CA SER A 216 -5.28 -19.47 3.84
C SER A 216 -5.18 -20.01 5.28
N VAL A 217 -5.01 -19.15 6.28
CA VAL A 217 -4.96 -19.55 7.69
C VAL A 217 -6.35 -19.70 8.29
N ILE A 218 -7.26 -18.77 7.97
CA ILE A 218 -8.62 -18.72 8.51
C ILE A 218 -9.61 -19.57 7.70
N ALA A 219 -9.39 -19.68 6.39
CA ALA A 219 -10.19 -20.49 5.49
C ALA A 219 -9.25 -21.26 4.55
N PRO A 220 -8.61 -22.32 5.05
CA PRO A 220 -7.73 -23.12 4.23
C PRO A 220 -8.52 -23.76 3.08
N GLU A 221 -7.91 -23.76 1.90
CA GLU A 221 -8.47 -24.37 0.71
C GLU A 221 -7.46 -25.34 0.11
N ILE A 222 -7.95 -26.38 -0.57
CA ILE A 222 -7.08 -27.21 -1.38
C ILE A 222 -6.37 -26.34 -2.42
N SER A 223 -5.06 -26.49 -2.57
CA SER A 223 -4.31 -25.68 -3.52
C SER A 223 -4.79 -25.92 -4.96
N VAL A 224 -4.78 -24.86 -5.79
CA VAL A 224 -5.15 -24.98 -7.21
C VAL A 224 -4.31 -26.06 -7.92
N LYS A 225 -3.04 -26.21 -7.53
CA LYS A 225 -2.16 -27.26 -8.05
C LYS A 225 -2.69 -28.65 -7.72
N LYS A 226 -3.11 -28.91 -6.46
CA LYS A 226 -3.70 -30.18 -6.04
C LYS A 226 -5.06 -30.42 -6.68
N ALA A 227 -5.90 -29.38 -6.80
CA ALA A 227 -7.18 -29.49 -7.50
C ALA A 227 -7.00 -29.85 -8.98
N ARG A 228 -6.06 -29.21 -9.69
CA ARG A 228 -5.72 -29.59 -11.08
C ARG A 228 -5.19 -31.01 -11.16
N ARG A 229 -4.30 -31.39 -10.25
CA ARG A 229 -3.75 -32.74 -10.19
C ARG A 229 -4.82 -33.78 -9.96
N LEU A 230 -5.81 -33.49 -9.11
CA LEU A 230 -6.96 -34.38 -8.90
C LEU A 230 -7.76 -34.59 -10.20
N VAL A 231 -8.02 -33.52 -10.96
CA VAL A 231 -8.71 -33.63 -12.27
C VAL A 231 -7.90 -34.47 -13.25
N GLU A 232 -6.58 -34.25 -13.32
CA GLU A 232 -5.67 -35.05 -14.16
C GLU A 232 -5.74 -36.55 -13.79
N LEU A 233 -5.64 -36.87 -12.50
CA LEU A 233 -5.69 -38.23 -12.01
C LEU A 233 -7.05 -38.91 -12.31
N ILE A 234 -8.15 -38.19 -12.10
CA ILE A 234 -9.51 -38.72 -12.42
C ILE A 234 -9.67 -38.90 -13.93
N SER A 235 -9.07 -38.04 -14.76
CA SER A 235 -9.15 -38.21 -16.23
C SER A 235 -8.40 -39.43 -16.77
N LEU A 236 -7.51 -40.02 -15.97
CA LEU A 236 -6.82 -41.27 -16.28
C LEU A 236 -7.63 -42.50 -15.83
N ALA A 237 -8.73 -42.31 -15.11
CA ALA A 237 -9.54 -43.38 -14.57
C ALA A 237 -10.50 -43.99 -15.62
N GLY A 238 -10.74 -45.26 -15.51
CA GLY A 238 -11.86 -45.91 -16.24
C GLY A 238 -13.22 -45.53 -15.62
N ILE A 239 -14.13 -45.00 -16.40
CA ILE A 239 -15.50 -44.74 -15.98
C ILE A 239 -16.38 -45.85 -16.55
N SER A 240 -17.04 -46.62 -15.68
CA SER A 240 -17.99 -47.66 -16.10
C SER A 240 -19.33 -47.04 -16.51
N ASP A 241 -20.13 -47.81 -17.28
CA ASP A 241 -21.51 -47.43 -17.66
C ASP A 241 -22.43 -47.22 -16.43
N THR A 242 -22.06 -47.77 -15.28
CA THR A 242 -22.74 -47.59 -13.98
C THR A 242 -22.29 -46.38 -13.21
N GLY A 243 -21.39 -45.55 -13.76
CA GLY A 243 -20.87 -44.35 -13.13
C GLY A 243 -19.80 -44.58 -12.05
N VAL A 244 -19.24 -45.79 -11.95
CA VAL A 244 -18.15 -46.11 -11.03
C VAL A 244 -16.82 -45.69 -11.64
N ILE A 245 -16.04 -44.95 -10.89
CA ILE A 245 -14.67 -44.53 -11.25
C ILE A 245 -13.69 -45.52 -10.64
N SER A 246 -12.98 -46.27 -11.48
CA SER A 246 -11.96 -47.21 -11.05
C SER A 246 -10.56 -46.58 -11.15
N LEU A 247 -9.85 -46.55 -10.03
CA LEU A 247 -8.48 -46.03 -9.91
C LEU A 247 -7.57 -47.15 -9.42
N GLU A 248 -6.44 -47.34 -10.05
CA GLU A 248 -5.51 -48.42 -9.70
C GLU A 248 -4.15 -47.88 -9.19
N GLY A 249 -3.53 -48.66 -8.30
CA GLY A 249 -2.16 -48.46 -7.83
C GLY A 249 -1.88 -47.08 -7.24
N LEU A 250 -0.81 -46.45 -7.71
CA LEU A 250 -0.36 -45.14 -7.24
C LEU A 250 -1.35 -44.00 -7.49
N VAL A 251 -2.16 -44.10 -8.57
CA VAL A 251 -3.19 -43.10 -8.89
C VAL A 251 -4.26 -43.08 -7.80
N HIS A 252 -4.73 -44.27 -7.35
CA HIS A 252 -5.69 -44.39 -6.26
C HIS A 252 -5.12 -43.75 -4.97
N ALA A 253 -3.89 -44.08 -4.60
CA ALA A 253 -3.28 -43.56 -3.37
C ALA A 253 -3.19 -42.04 -3.37
N GLU A 254 -2.77 -41.43 -4.48
CA GLU A 254 -2.65 -39.96 -4.61
C GLU A 254 -4.02 -39.27 -4.59
N VAL A 255 -5.03 -39.84 -5.22
CA VAL A 255 -6.43 -39.32 -5.18
C VAL A 255 -6.99 -39.39 -3.75
N VAL A 256 -6.80 -40.49 -3.04
CA VAL A 256 -7.23 -40.63 -1.64
C VAL A 256 -6.56 -39.59 -0.76
N GLU A 257 -5.25 -39.38 -0.88
CA GLU A 257 -4.50 -38.34 -0.12
C GLU A 257 -5.08 -36.94 -0.33
N ILE A 258 -5.37 -36.56 -1.59
CA ILE A 258 -5.94 -35.24 -1.91
C ILE A 258 -7.36 -35.10 -1.35
N ILE A 259 -8.17 -36.15 -1.42
CA ILE A 259 -9.55 -36.18 -0.88
C ILE A 259 -9.53 -36.07 0.64
N ASP A 260 -8.67 -36.80 1.32
CA ASP A 260 -8.58 -36.79 2.78
C ASP A 260 -8.08 -35.46 3.31
N GLU A 261 -7.13 -34.80 2.62
CA GLU A 261 -6.76 -33.41 2.91
C GLU A 261 -7.96 -32.47 2.76
N HIS A 262 -8.74 -32.59 1.68
CA HIS A 262 -9.94 -31.79 1.47
C HIS A 262 -10.98 -32.01 2.59
N LYS A 263 -11.22 -33.27 3.00
CA LYS A 263 -12.14 -33.60 4.11
C LYS A 263 -11.65 -33.01 5.43
N ALA A 264 -10.33 -33.08 5.72
CA ALA A 264 -9.74 -32.48 6.91
C ALA A 264 -9.93 -30.95 6.94
N ILE A 265 -9.72 -30.29 5.81
CA ILE A 265 -9.97 -28.84 5.65
C ILE A 265 -11.46 -28.52 5.85
N ALA A 266 -12.36 -29.30 5.27
CA ALA A 266 -13.81 -29.11 5.40
C ALA A 266 -14.28 -29.30 6.85
N ALA A 267 -13.74 -30.28 7.56
CA ALA A 267 -14.05 -30.51 8.98
C ALA A 267 -13.60 -29.35 9.87
N GLN A 268 -12.45 -28.73 9.58
CA GLN A 268 -12.00 -27.54 10.30
C GLN A 268 -12.95 -26.34 10.11
N ARG A 269 -13.51 -26.16 8.90
CA ARG A 269 -14.49 -25.09 8.60
C ARG A 269 -15.82 -25.28 9.34
N THR A 270 -16.32 -26.50 9.42
CA THR A 270 -17.59 -26.80 10.12
C THR A 270 -17.46 -26.77 11.63
N GLY A 271 -16.29 -27.05 12.20
CA GLY A 271 -16.01 -26.95 13.64
C GLY A 271 -15.92 -25.53 14.16
N GLU A 272 -15.61 -24.57 13.31
CA GLU A 272 -15.52 -23.13 13.66
C GLU A 272 -16.91 -22.43 13.63
N GLN A 273 -17.96 -23.08 13.13
CA GLN A 273 -19.34 -22.55 13.10
C GLN A 273 -20.20 -22.98 14.30
N LYS A 274 -19.66 -23.75 15.23
CA LYS A 274 -20.28 -24.07 16.53
C LYS A 274 -19.60 -23.29 17.65
#